data_e2ea88f396bd91488f62b2d4e023e304
#
_entry.id   e2ea88f396bd91488f62b2d4e023e304
#
_cell.length_a   1.000
_cell.length_b   1.000
_cell.length_c   1.000
_cell.angle_alpha   90.00
_cell.angle_beta   90.00
_cell.angle_gamma   90.00
#
_symmetry.space_group_name_H-M   'P 1'
#
loop_
_entity.id
_entity.type
_entity.pdbx_description
1 polymer ?
#
loop_
_entity_poly.entity_id
_entity_poly.type
_entity_poly.pdbx_seq_one_letter_code
_entity_poly.pdbx_strand_id
1 'polypeptide(L)'
;MSFLVLDPTNERAPAAGQLAPRTASLRGKTVGFISNGKEGTKGFFAHLDRLLREEFGVAAVVSRTKSNYSAPADGWIVGEVANWDMVVTGIGDXGSCSSCSLHDSITAERLGVPGVAVMTTRFVSAAELMSRVLGMPDYKFAVIDHPVSSASDAELAAMARATVEQARGLLGLE
;
A
#
# COMPACT_ATOMS: atom_id res chain seq x y z
N MET A 1 -10.75 38.02 -22.16
CA MET A 1 -10.76 37.32 -20.89
C MET A 1 -9.98 36.00 -21.01
N SER A 2 -9.12 35.74 -20.10
CA SER A 2 -8.37 34.52 -20.12
C SER A 2 -8.86 33.59 -19.02
N PHE A 3 -8.72 32.30 -19.27
CA PHE A 3 -9.09 31.31 -18.31
C PHE A 3 -7.85 30.60 -17.81
N LEU A 4 -7.82 30.33 -16.54
CA LEU A 4 -6.81 29.47 -15.99
C LEU A 4 -7.39 28.06 -15.98
N VAL A 5 -6.85 27.22 -16.80
CA VAL A 5 -7.30 25.84 -16.90
C VAL A 5 -6.27 24.96 -16.22
N LEU A 6 -6.74 24.18 -15.25
CA LEU A 6 -5.85 23.26 -14.58
C LEU A 6 -5.58 22.08 -15.51
N ASP A 7 -4.33 21.86 -15.78
CA ASP A 7 -3.90 20.75 -16.61
C ASP A 7 -3.66 19.56 -15.71
N PRO A 8 -4.38 18.48 -15.91
CA PRO A 8 -4.18 17.32 -15.06
C PRO A 8 -2.80 16.67 -15.23
N THR A 9 -2.10 17.02 -16.28
CA THR A 9 -0.73 16.55 -16.45
C THR A 9 0.28 17.57 -15.95
N ASN A 10 -0.17 18.44 -15.12
CA ASN A 10 0.56 19.57 -14.64
C ASN A 10 1.93 19.21 -14.11
N GLU A 11 2.81 20.13 -14.31
CA GLU A 11 4.19 20.01 -13.90
C GLU A 11 4.37 20.01 -12.40
N ARG A 12 3.34 20.37 -11.65
CA ARG A 12 3.42 20.29 -10.21
C ARG A 12 3.33 18.87 -9.68
N ALA A 13 2.94 17.93 -10.51
CA ALA A 13 2.98 16.54 -10.08
C ALA A 13 4.39 16.23 -9.59
N PRO A 14 4.53 15.43 -8.54
CA PRO A 14 5.85 15.04 -8.11
C PRO A 14 6.65 14.45 -9.25
N ALA A 15 7.94 14.63 -9.21
CA ALA A 15 8.80 14.09 -10.25
C ALA A 15 8.51 12.61 -10.42
N ALA A 16 8.31 12.20 -11.68
CA ALA A 16 7.99 10.83 -11.98
C ALA A 16 9.08 9.92 -11.43
N GLY A 17 8.65 8.82 -10.83
CA GLY A 17 9.56 7.83 -10.33
C GLY A 17 10.23 8.15 -9.00
N GLN A 18 9.84 9.24 -8.38
CA GLN A 18 10.48 9.61 -7.13
C GLN A 18 9.81 8.91 -5.95
N LEU A 19 10.59 8.11 -5.26
CA LEU A 19 10.11 7.37 -4.09
C LEU A 19 10.44 8.15 -2.82
N ALA A 20 9.68 7.86 -1.77
CA ALA A 20 10.02 8.37 -0.45
C ALA A 20 11.36 7.80 0.00
N PRO A 21 12.08 8.51 0.87
CA PRO A 21 13.33 7.95 1.40
C PRO A 21 13.05 6.63 2.10
N ARG A 22 13.90 5.63 1.83
CA ARG A 22 13.76 4.33 2.47
C ARG A 22 14.51 4.33 3.79
N THR A 23 14.06 3.45 4.70
CA THR A 23 14.76 3.23 5.96
C THR A 23 15.26 1.80 5.97
N ALA A 24 16.46 1.59 6.49
CA ALA A 24 17.02 0.26 6.55
C ALA A 24 16.39 -0.59 7.64
N SER A 25 15.71 0.02 8.58
CA SER A 25 15.17 -0.71 9.73
C SER A 25 13.80 -0.14 10.11
N LEU A 26 12.89 -1.04 10.47
CA LEU A 26 11.60 -0.66 11.03
C LEU A 26 11.58 -0.79 12.56
N ARG A 27 12.71 -1.11 13.17
CA ARG A 27 12.76 -1.31 14.61
C ARG A 27 12.36 -0.04 15.33
N GLY A 28 11.39 -0.17 16.23
CA GLY A 28 10.87 0.94 17.00
C GLY A 28 9.97 1.89 16.23
N LYS A 29 9.64 1.55 14.99
CA LYS A 29 8.87 2.43 14.11
C LYS A 29 7.39 2.12 14.15
N THR A 30 6.61 2.98 13.51
CA THR A 30 5.16 2.83 13.39
C THR A 30 4.79 2.52 11.95
N VAL A 31 4.01 1.47 11.75
CA VAL A 31 3.52 1.10 10.42
C VAL A 31 2.01 1.32 10.38
N GLY A 32 1.53 1.99 9.35
CA GLY A 32 0.11 2.16 9.15
C GLY A 32 -0.42 1.16 8.14
N PHE A 33 -1.61 0.64 8.39
CA PHE A 33 -2.34 -0.17 7.42
C PHE A 33 -3.52 0.63 6.91
N ILE A 34 -3.67 0.68 5.59
CA ILE A 34 -4.88 1.22 4.97
C ILE A 34 -5.58 0.03 4.33
N SER A 35 -6.60 -0.46 5.02
CA SER A 35 -7.34 -1.64 4.60
C SER A 35 -8.59 -1.23 3.85
N ASN A 36 -8.88 -1.93 2.74
CA ASN A 36 -10.14 -1.67 2.05
C ASN A 36 -11.31 -2.43 2.69
N GLY A 37 -11.07 -3.20 3.74
CA GLY A 37 -12.14 -3.80 4.53
C GLY A 37 -12.84 -4.99 3.90
N LYS A 38 -12.33 -5.49 2.80
CA LYS A 38 -12.98 -6.60 2.11
C LYS A 38 -12.77 -7.91 2.86
N GLU A 39 -13.55 -8.90 2.46
CA GLU A 39 -13.49 -10.22 3.09
C GLU A 39 -12.05 -10.74 3.06
N GLY A 40 -11.60 -11.24 4.19
CA GLY A 40 -10.25 -11.79 4.34
C GLY A 40 -9.19 -10.79 4.74
N THR A 41 -9.42 -9.50 4.53
CA THR A 41 -8.38 -8.52 4.81
C THR A 41 -8.06 -8.44 6.29
N LYS A 42 -9.06 -8.59 7.14
CA LYS A 42 -8.82 -8.50 8.59
C LYS A 42 -7.83 -9.57 9.04
N GLY A 43 -8.02 -10.80 8.59
CA GLY A 43 -7.11 -11.88 8.94
C GLY A 43 -5.73 -11.68 8.36
N PHE A 44 -5.67 -11.24 7.11
CA PHE A 44 -4.39 -10.97 6.47
C PHE A 44 -3.61 -9.93 7.27
N PHE A 45 -4.26 -8.81 7.59
CA PHE A 45 -3.56 -7.74 8.30
C PHE A 45 -3.20 -8.12 9.73
N ALA A 46 -4.00 -8.99 10.37
CA ALA A 46 -3.64 -9.47 11.70
C ALA A 46 -2.35 -10.26 11.68
N HIS A 47 -2.20 -11.14 10.68
CA HIS A 47 -0.96 -11.89 10.53
C HIS A 47 0.20 -10.98 10.18
N LEU A 48 -0.05 -9.98 9.33
CA LEU A 48 1.00 -9.05 8.96
C LEU A 48 1.48 -8.24 10.16
N ASP A 49 0.55 -7.78 10.99
CA ASP A 49 0.88 -7.07 12.22
C ASP A 49 1.83 -7.90 13.08
N ARG A 50 1.46 -9.15 13.31
CA ARG A 50 2.28 -10.02 14.12
C ARG A 50 3.69 -10.19 13.52
N LEU A 51 3.79 -10.43 12.23
CA LEU A 51 5.08 -10.64 11.59
C LEU A 51 5.95 -9.39 11.62
N LEU A 52 5.35 -8.22 11.43
CA LEU A 52 6.12 -6.98 11.48
C LEU A 52 6.70 -6.74 12.87
N ARG A 53 5.93 -7.04 13.90
CA ARG A 53 6.44 -6.88 15.25
C ARG A 53 7.51 -7.91 15.57
N GLU A 54 7.28 -9.15 15.21
CA GLU A 54 8.20 -10.23 15.56
C GLU A 54 9.50 -10.16 14.78
N GLU A 55 9.44 -9.82 13.51
CA GLU A 55 10.62 -9.94 12.66
C GLU A 55 11.34 -8.62 12.42
N PHE A 56 10.62 -7.50 12.48
CA PHE A 56 11.25 -6.20 12.23
C PHE A 56 11.27 -5.31 13.46
N GLY A 57 10.71 -5.76 14.57
CA GLY A 57 10.73 -4.96 15.79
C GLY A 57 9.85 -3.73 15.73
N VAL A 58 8.81 -3.75 14.90
CA VAL A 58 7.88 -2.62 14.80
C VAL A 58 7.26 -2.37 16.16
N ALA A 59 7.23 -1.11 16.57
CA ALA A 59 6.71 -0.75 17.89
C ALA A 59 5.21 -0.57 17.89
N ALA A 60 4.65 -0.07 16.78
CA ALA A 60 3.21 0.22 16.74
C ALA A 60 2.67 -0.01 15.35
N VAL A 61 1.45 -0.53 15.29
CA VAL A 61 0.72 -0.67 14.05
C VAL A 61 -0.59 0.10 14.20
N VAL A 62 -0.87 0.99 13.26
CA VAL A 62 -2.10 1.77 13.24
C VAL A 62 -2.92 1.28 12.07
N SER A 63 -4.09 0.70 12.34
CA SER A 63 -4.91 0.12 11.28
C SER A 63 -6.10 1.01 11.00
N ARG A 64 -6.28 1.36 9.73
CA ARG A 64 -7.42 2.18 9.30
C ARG A 64 -8.13 1.49 8.16
N THR A 65 -9.46 1.53 8.18
CA THR A 65 -10.26 0.94 7.13
C THR A 65 -10.95 2.04 6.34
N LYS A 66 -10.84 1.99 5.03
CA LYS A 66 -11.45 2.98 4.17
C LYS A 66 -12.98 2.87 4.22
N SER A 67 -13.65 4.01 4.07
CA SER A 67 -15.10 4.01 4.03
C SER A 67 -15.65 3.43 2.73
N ASN A 68 -14.84 3.43 1.66
CA ASN A 68 -15.27 2.93 0.36
C ASN A 68 -14.12 2.12 -0.23
N TYR A 69 -14.31 0.82 -0.36
CA TYR A 69 -13.24 -0.05 -0.86
C TYR A 69 -12.90 0.20 -2.33
N SER A 70 -13.76 0.90 -3.06
CA SER A 70 -13.54 1.19 -4.48
C SER A 70 -13.10 2.62 -4.73
N ALA A 71 -12.61 3.30 -3.71
CA ALA A 71 -12.16 4.68 -3.84
C ALA A 71 -10.80 4.85 -3.15
N PRO A 72 -10.09 5.91 -3.47
CA PRO A 72 -8.89 6.25 -2.71
C PRO A 72 -9.23 6.48 -1.24
N ALA A 73 -8.22 6.40 -0.39
CA ALA A 73 -8.43 6.51 1.04
C ALA A 73 -9.08 7.84 1.42
N ASP A 74 -9.91 7.77 2.44
CA ASP A 74 -10.56 8.95 3.00
C ASP A 74 -9.52 10.01 3.37
N GLY A 75 -9.89 11.28 3.21
CA GLY A 75 -8.96 12.35 3.52
C GLY A 75 -8.42 12.31 4.93
N TRP A 76 -9.25 11.89 5.90
CA TRP A 76 -8.77 11.83 7.28
C TRP A 76 -7.71 10.75 7.46
N ILE A 77 -7.80 9.66 6.70
CA ILE A 77 -6.75 8.63 6.74
C ILE A 77 -5.48 9.18 6.11
N VAL A 78 -5.60 9.82 4.95
CA VAL A 78 -4.44 10.40 4.28
C VAL A 78 -3.74 11.40 5.20
N GLY A 79 -4.52 12.16 5.96
CA GLY A 79 -3.95 13.12 6.90
C GLY A 79 -3.13 12.51 8.01
N GLU A 80 -3.33 11.22 8.30
CA GLU A 80 -2.53 10.54 9.32
C GLU A 80 -1.23 9.95 8.79
N VAL A 81 -1.12 9.81 7.47
CA VAL A 81 0.00 9.06 6.88
C VAL A 81 1.36 9.64 7.28
N ALA A 82 1.46 10.95 7.37
CA ALA A 82 2.75 11.58 7.71
C ALA A 82 3.23 11.22 9.11
N ASN A 83 2.35 10.68 9.96
CA ASN A 83 2.74 10.25 11.30
C ASN A 83 3.32 8.83 11.33
N TRP A 84 3.30 8.14 10.19
CA TRP A 84 3.76 6.76 10.12
C TRP A 84 5.11 6.69 9.42
N ASP A 85 5.82 5.61 9.65
CA ASP A 85 7.14 5.42 9.03
C ASP A 85 7.06 4.56 7.78
N MET A 86 5.97 3.85 7.59
CA MET A 86 5.72 3.00 6.44
C MET A 86 4.21 2.75 6.39
N VAL A 87 3.69 2.50 5.20
CA VAL A 87 2.28 2.14 5.07
C VAL A 87 2.15 0.89 4.22
N VAL A 88 1.18 0.05 4.57
CA VAL A 88 0.78 -1.08 3.73
C VAL A 88 -0.66 -0.85 3.32
N THR A 89 -0.94 -0.92 2.03
CA THR A 89 -2.29 -0.72 1.52
C THR A 89 -2.78 -1.99 0.83
N GLY A 90 -4.03 -2.28 0.95
CA GLY A 90 -4.56 -3.47 0.32
C GLY A 90 -5.99 -3.78 0.70
N ILE A 91 -6.48 -4.78 0.10
CA ILE A 91 -5.80 -5.70 -0.83
C ILE A 91 -6.47 -5.58 -2.20
N GLY A 92 -5.66 -5.58 -3.23
CA GLY A 92 -6.15 -5.46 -4.59
C GLY A 92 -6.54 -6.81 -5.14
N ASP A 93 -7.80 -7.16 -4.93
CA ASP A 93 -8.33 -8.43 -5.44
C ASP A 93 -9.56 -8.28 -6.30
N UNK A 94 -9.71 -7.18 -6.76
CA UNK A 94 -10.70 -6.79 -7.72
C UNK A 94 -10.13 -5.64 -8.48
N GLY A 95 -10.67 -5.31 -9.49
CA GLY A 95 -10.05 -4.31 -10.36
C GLY A 95 -9.96 -2.94 -9.75
N SER A 96 -11.09 -2.42 -9.26
CA SER A 96 -11.08 -1.07 -8.70
C SER A 96 -10.31 -1.01 -7.38
N CYS A 97 -10.38 -2.05 -6.57
CA CYS A 97 -9.64 -1.98 -5.31
C CYS A 97 -8.14 -2.11 -5.55
N SER A 98 -7.73 -2.77 -6.62
CA SER A 98 -6.31 -2.81 -6.97
C SER A 98 -5.78 -1.43 -7.33
N SER A 99 -6.53 -0.75 -8.21
CA SER A 99 -6.14 0.60 -8.61
C SER A 99 -6.11 1.54 -7.42
N CYS A 100 -7.11 1.46 -6.56
CA CYS A 100 -7.19 2.38 -5.43
C CYS A 100 -6.14 2.08 -4.37
N SER A 101 -5.85 0.80 -4.11
CA SER A 101 -4.79 0.47 -3.14
C SER A 101 -3.43 0.93 -3.65
N LEU A 102 -3.19 0.79 -4.94
CA LEU A 102 -1.95 1.30 -5.49
C LEU A 102 -1.88 2.81 -5.40
N HIS A 103 -2.99 3.47 -5.73
CA HIS A 103 -3.08 4.93 -5.61
C HIS A 103 -2.73 5.36 -4.19
N ASP A 104 -3.28 4.67 -3.19
CA ASP A 104 -3.02 5.05 -1.80
C ASP A 104 -1.56 4.88 -1.43
N SER A 105 -0.92 3.81 -1.92
CA SER A 105 0.50 3.60 -1.65
C SER A 105 1.36 4.70 -2.28
N ILE A 106 1.05 5.05 -3.52
CA ILE A 106 1.81 6.11 -4.18
C ILE A 106 1.56 7.45 -3.51
N THR A 107 0.34 7.70 -3.04
CA THR A 107 0.07 8.92 -2.30
C THR A 107 0.96 9.00 -1.06
N ALA A 108 1.13 7.88 -0.34
CA ALA A 108 2.03 7.87 0.80
C ALA A 108 3.46 8.19 0.39
N GLU A 109 3.93 7.59 -0.71
CA GLU A 109 5.28 7.88 -1.19
C GLU A 109 5.46 9.38 -1.45
N ARG A 110 4.44 9.99 -2.05
CA ARG A 110 4.50 11.43 -2.33
C ARG A 110 4.50 12.28 -1.08
N LEU A 111 3.98 11.72 0.01
CA LEU A 111 4.00 12.40 1.31
C LEU A 111 5.26 12.09 2.10
N GLY A 112 6.20 11.35 1.51
CA GLY A 112 7.46 11.05 2.16
C GLY A 112 7.47 9.77 2.98
N VAL A 113 6.45 8.91 2.80
CA VAL A 113 6.33 7.68 3.59
C VAL A 113 6.36 6.48 2.65
N PRO A 114 7.31 5.56 2.84
CA PRO A 114 7.38 4.40 1.96
C PRO A 114 6.11 3.55 2.04
N GLY A 115 5.65 3.07 0.89
CA GLY A 115 4.43 2.31 0.81
C GLY A 115 4.62 0.96 0.17
N VAL A 116 3.86 -0.02 0.65
CA VAL A 116 3.76 -1.34 0.04
C VAL A 116 2.29 -1.59 -0.26
N ALA A 117 1.94 -1.59 -1.54
CA ALA A 117 0.62 -1.99 -1.96
C ALA A 117 0.62 -3.51 -2.15
N VAL A 118 -0.48 -4.16 -1.80
CA VAL A 118 -0.59 -5.61 -1.87
C VAL A 118 -1.68 -5.97 -2.88
N MET A 119 -1.28 -6.71 -3.92
CA MET A 119 -2.17 -7.13 -4.99
C MET A 119 -2.20 -8.64 -5.06
N THR A 120 -3.30 -9.21 -5.53
CA THR A 120 -3.27 -10.64 -5.84
C THR A 120 -2.76 -10.86 -7.25
N THR A 121 -2.39 -12.09 -7.54
CA THR A 121 -1.83 -12.47 -8.83
C THR A 121 -2.73 -12.11 -10.00
N ARG A 122 -4.04 -12.03 -9.77
CA ARG A 122 -5.01 -11.73 -10.82
C ARG A 122 -5.06 -10.25 -11.19
N PHE A 123 -4.49 -9.38 -10.36
CA PHE A 123 -4.69 -7.95 -10.55
C PHE A 123 -3.40 -7.16 -10.68
N VAL A 124 -2.33 -7.85 -11.04
CA VAL A 124 -1.05 -7.19 -11.27
C VAL A 124 -1.15 -6.15 -12.40
N SER A 125 -1.84 -6.50 -13.49
CA SER A 125 -1.91 -5.56 -14.61
C SER A 125 -2.69 -4.30 -14.26
N ALA A 126 -3.72 -4.43 -13.41
CA ALA A 126 -4.48 -3.25 -12.99
C ALA A 126 -3.59 -2.30 -12.18
N ALA A 127 -2.76 -2.87 -11.32
CA ALA A 127 -1.83 -2.05 -10.53
C ALA A 127 -0.77 -1.41 -11.42
N GLU A 128 -0.26 -2.16 -12.39
CA GLU A 128 0.74 -1.62 -13.29
C GLU A 128 0.18 -0.47 -14.13
N LEU A 129 -1.05 -0.62 -14.58
CA LEU A 129 -1.68 0.46 -15.34
C LEU A 129 -1.82 1.72 -14.47
N MET A 130 -2.27 1.55 -13.23
CA MET A 130 -2.44 2.69 -12.33
C MET A 130 -1.09 3.34 -12.05
N SER A 131 -0.03 2.55 -11.89
CA SER A 131 1.28 3.14 -11.61
C SER A 131 1.74 4.01 -12.78
N ARG A 132 1.44 3.59 -14.01
CA ARG A 132 1.75 4.43 -15.17
C ARG A 132 0.93 5.71 -15.17
N VAL A 133 -0.36 5.58 -14.89
CA VAL A 133 -1.25 6.75 -14.85
C VAL A 133 -0.77 7.75 -13.82
N LEU A 134 -0.24 7.28 -12.70
CA LEU A 134 0.21 8.15 -11.62
C LEU A 134 1.65 8.62 -11.78
N GLY A 135 2.28 8.32 -12.89
CA GLY A 135 3.61 8.83 -13.16
C GLY A 135 4.74 8.06 -12.52
N MET A 136 4.47 6.82 -12.11
CA MET A 136 5.50 5.96 -11.51
C MET A 136 5.45 4.58 -12.16
N PRO A 137 5.79 4.49 -13.45
CA PRO A 137 5.59 3.25 -14.19
C PRO A 137 6.39 2.06 -13.67
N ASP A 138 7.46 2.31 -12.93
CA ASP A 138 8.29 1.23 -12.41
C ASP A 138 8.01 0.96 -10.94
N TYR A 139 6.91 1.50 -10.41
CA TYR A 139 6.59 1.30 -9.01
C TYR A 139 6.35 -0.18 -8.72
N LYS A 140 7.04 -0.69 -7.69
CA LYS A 140 6.93 -2.10 -7.32
C LYS A 140 5.91 -2.26 -6.21
N PHE A 141 5.27 -3.41 -6.17
CA PHE A 141 4.29 -3.74 -5.13
C PHE A 141 4.39 -5.21 -4.81
N ALA A 142 3.74 -5.61 -3.72
CA ALA A 142 3.77 -7.02 -3.31
C ALA A 142 2.64 -7.78 -4.00
N VAL A 143 2.90 -9.02 -4.33
CA VAL A 143 1.92 -9.87 -5.02
C VAL A 143 1.70 -11.14 -4.20
N ILE A 144 0.44 -11.44 -3.91
CA ILE A 144 0.06 -12.60 -3.14
C ILE A 144 -0.92 -13.45 -3.92
N ASP A 145 -1.17 -14.66 -3.45
CA ASP A 145 -2.09 -15.58 -4.13
C ASP A 145 -3.51 -15.04 -4.14
N HIS A 146 -4.28 -15.50 -5.08
CA HIS A 146 -5.69 -15.17 -5.26
C HIS A 146 -6.50 -16.44 -5.03
N PRO A 147 -7.69 -16.37 -4.43
CA PRO A 147 -8.35 -15.19 -3.85
C PRO A 147 -8.07 -15.03 -2.36
N VAL A 148 -8.22 -13.82 -1.87
CA VAL A 148 -8.08 -13.55 -0.44
C VAL A 148 -9.38 -13.81 0.30
N SER A 149 -10.51 -13.53 -0.35
CA SER A 149 -11.81 -13.54 0.33
C SER A 149 -12.20 -14.90 0.88
N SER A 150 -11.76 -15.97 0.24
CA SER A 150 -12.11 -17.33 0.68
C SER A 150 -10.91 -18.08 1.24
N ALA A 151 -9.81 -17.38 1.51
CA ALA A 151 -8.61 -18.02 2.00
C ALA A 151 -8.80 -18.48 3.44
N SER A 152 -8.22 -19.64 3.75
CA SER A 152 -8.19 -20.14 5.13
C SER A 152 -7.24 -19.28 5.96
N ASP A 153 -7.33 -19.44 7.27
CA ASP A 153 -6.41 -18.71 8.14
C ASP A 153 -4.96 -19.05 7.83
N ALA A 154 -4.67 -20.32 7.57
CA ALA A 154 -3.29 -20.71 7.21
C ALA A 154 -2.86 -20.07 5.90
N GLU A 155 -3.78 -19.98 4.92
CA GLU A 155 -3.46 -19.34 3.67
C GLU A 155 -3.23 -17.85 3.84
N LEU A 156 -4.05 -17.21 4.70
CA LEU A 156 -3.84 -15.78 4.98
C LEU A 156 -2.49 -15.55 5.66
N ALA A 157 -2.10 -16.45 6.55
CA ALA A 157 -0.79 -16.35 7.18
C ALA A 157 0.32 -16.45 6.15
N ALA A 158 0.17 -17.37 5.20
CA ALA A 158 1.18 -17.53 4.15
C ALA A 158 1.23 -16.30 3.24
N MET A 159 0.09 -15.70 2.96
CA MET A 159 0.05 -14.46 2.17
C MET A 159 0.74 -13.32 2.91
N ALA A 160 0.55 -13.23 4.21
CA ALA A 160 1.23 -12.20 5.00
C ALA A 160 2.73 -12.45 5.02
N ARG A 161 3.14 -13.71 5.11
CA ARG A 161 4.56 -14.06 5.05
C ARG A 161 5.15 -13.64 3.70
N ALA A 162 4.45 -13.93 2.62
CA ALA A 162 4.93 -13.53 1.29
C ALA A 162 5.06 -12.02 1.18
N THR A 163 4.13 -11.30 1.81
CA THR A 163 4.18 -9.84 1.79
C THR A 163 5.42 -9.34 2.53
N VAL A 164 5.71 -9.91 3.70
CA VAL A 164 6.88 -9.49 4.47
C VAL A 164 8.17 -9.72 3.69
N GLU A 165 8.29 -10.88 3.05
CA GLU A 165 9.49 -11.19 2.29
C GLU A 165 9.66 -10.22 1.12
N GLN A 166 8.57 -9.91 0.43
CA GLN A 166 8.65 -8.98 -0.67
C GLN A 166 8.93 -7.54 -0.20
N ALA A 167 8.32 -7.15 0.92
CA ALA A 167 8.55 -5.82 1.47
C ALA A 167 10.02 -5.62 1.83
N ARG A 168 10.67 -6.68 2.31
CA ARG A 168 12.09 -6.59 2.63
C ARG A 168 12.87 -6.10 1.43
N GLY A 169 12.62 -6.68 0.26
CA GLY A 169 13.30 -6.25 -0.96
C GLY A 169 12.84 -4.91 -1.47
N LEU A 170 11.52 -4.67 -1.43
CA LEU A 170 10.94 -3.43 -1.97
C LEU A 170 11.44 -2.20 -1.21
N LEU A 171 11.63 -2.34 0.08
CA LEU A 171 11.98 -1.20 0.93
C LEU A 171 13.44 -1.21 1.36
N GLY A 172 14.21 -2.22 0.97
CA GLY A 172 15.60 -2.30 1.36
C GLY A 172 15.80 -2.56 2.85
N LEU A 173 14.89 -3.30 3.47
CA LEU A 173 14.98 -3.60 4.90
C LEU A 173 16.02 -4.68 5.18
N GLU A 174 16.71 -4.55 6.29
CA GLU A 174 17.67 -5.54 6.75
C GLU A 174 17.01 -6.72 7.45
#